data_9c02a39064a9d6143154a1f48638457d
#
_entry.id   9c02a39064a9d6143154a1f48638457d
#
_cell.length_a   1.000
_cell.length_b   1.000
_cell.length_c   1.000
_cell.angle_alpha   90.00
_cell.angle_beta   90.00
_cell.angle_gamma   90.00
#
_symmetry.space_group_name_H-M   'P 1'
#
loop_
_entity.id
_entity.type
_entity.pdbx_description
1 polymer ?
#
loop_
_entity_poly.entity_id
_entity_poly.type
_entity_poly.pdbx_seq_one_letter_code
_entity_poly.pdbx_strand_id
1 'polypeptide(L)'
;MIDFQSLINLPEINFKSKGRPELKELAEYIDHMKADLFDDRWSQVTKKHIKTSLVLYIRSMQKQLAPMGYHYRAQYMEGKQHLEHVIPQNKIITAYLHDKISAELVLQMPLCLIDDTDKHILEGDWQQAGNWEYPFRRYRLAGYTKVIKDVRGNAVDPDTYSIQDHFKMLGVVDLSV
;
A
#
# COMPACT_ATOMS: atom_id res chain seq x y z
N MET A 1 6.11 17.89 -3.33
CA MET A 1 6.02 17.97 -1.85
C MET A 1 4.87 17.06 -1.44
N ILE A 2 5.12 15.99 -0.67
CA ILE A 2 4.05 15.10 -0.22
C ILE A 2 3.20 15.91 0.76
N ASP A 3 1.92 16.11 0.45
CA ASP A 3 1.00 16.72 1.40
C ASP A 3 0.70 15.71 2.52
N PHE A 4 1.50 15.76 3.57
CA PHE A 4 1.31 14.95 4.77
C PHE A 4 0.06 15.35 5.57
N GLN A 5 -0.54 16.52 5.27
CA GLN A 5 -1.76 16.98 5.92
C GLN A 5 -2.94 16.05 5.59
N SER A 6 -2.97 15.48 4.38
CA SER A 6 -3.99 14.50 4.01
C SER A 6 -3.82 13.13 4.69
N LEU A 7 -2.64 12.83 5.25
CA LEU A 7 -2.37 11.63 6.04
C LEU A 7 -2.79 11.79 7.51
N ILE A 8 -2.77 13.02 8.03
CA ILE A 8 -3.11 13.33 9.42
C ILE A 8 -4.62 13.17 9.67
N ASN A 9 -5.43 13.28 8.62
CA ASN A 9 -6.88 13.10 8.68
C ASN A 9 -7.35 11.66 8.36
N LEU A 10 -6.43 10.71 8.23
CA LEU A 10 -6.85 9.30 8.30
C LEU A 10 -7.34 9.09 9.75
N PRO A 11 -8.60 8.70 9.96
CA PRO A 11 -9.06 8.34 11.30
C PRO A 11 -8.10 7.31 11.88
N GLU A 12 -7.84 7.34 13.18
CA GLU A 12 -7.12 6.28 13.86
C GLU A 12 -7.83 4.97 13.57
N ILE A 13 -7.32 4.24 12.58
CA ILE A 13 -7.87 2.94 12.21
C ILE A 13 -7.37 1.97 13.27
N ASN A 14 -8.18 1.76 14.30
CA ASN A 14 -7.92 0.75 15.30
C ASN A 14 -8.11 -0.64 14.68
N PHE A 15 -7.01 -1.21 14.19
CA PHE A 15 -6.97 -2.53 13.65
C PHE A 15 -7.26 -3.58 14.72
N LYS A 16 -8.52 -3.98 14.87
CA LYS A 16 -8.82 -5.31 15.37
C LYS A 16 -8.79 -6.27 14.18
N SER A 17 -7.59 -6.71 13.80
CA SER A 17 -7.47 -7.86 12.90
C SER A 17 -8.07 -9.06 13.63
N LYS A 18 -9.29 -9.46 13.23
CA LYS A 18 -9.86 -10.72 13.71
C LYS A 18 -8.93 -11.86 13.25
N GLY A 19 -8.07 -12.31 14.16
CA GLY A 19 -7.46 -13.62 14.07
C GLY A 19 -6.32 -13.80 13.07
N ARG A 20 -5.51 -12.79 12.77
CA ARG A 20 -4.23 -12.96 12.07
C ARG A 20 -3.07 -12.63 13.02
N PRO A 21 -2.65 -13.56 13.89
CA PRO A 21 -1.48 -13.36 14.76
C PRO A 21 -0.23 -13.01 13.94
N GLU A 22 -0.11 -13.58 12.74
CA GLU A 22 0.97 -13.31 11.80
C GLU A 22 1.13 -11.82 11.43
N LEU A 23 0.05 -11.07 11.26
CA LEU A 23 0.14 -9.65 10.90
C LEU A 23 0.82 -8.83 11.99
N LYS A 24 0.48 -9.10 13.26
CA LYS A 24 1.08 -8.41 14.40
C LYS A 24 2.57 -8.74 14.52
N GLU A 25 2.93 -10.02 14.42
CA GLU A 25 4.34 -10.47 14.46
C GLU A 25 5.15 -9.85 13.31
N LEU A 26 4.59 -9.79 12.11
CA LEU A 26 5.23 -9.17 10.96
C LEU A 26 5.37 -7.65 11.15
N ALA A 27 4.38 -6.99 11.73
CA ALA A 27 4.42 -5.58 12.06
C ALA A 27 5.51 -5.29 13.10
N GLU A 28 5.58 -6.05 14.18
CA GLU A 28 6.63 -5.96 15.19
C GLU A 28 8.03 -6.15 14.57
N TYR A 29 8.17 -7.10 13.65
CA TYR A 29 9.43 -7.35 12.96
C TYR A 29 9.89 -6.16 12.12
N ILE A 30 9.01 -5.56 11.31
CA ILE A 30 9.39 -4.38 10.52
C ILE A 30 9.63 -3.15 11.38
N ASP A 31 8.99 -3.02 12.55
CA ASP A 31 9.27 -1.96 13.51
C ASP A 31 10.66 -2.13 14.13
N HIS A 32 11.11 -3.36 14.42
CA HIS A 32 12.49 -3.62 14.81
C HIS A 32 13.49 -3.24 13.71
N MET A 33 13.25 -3.63 12.46
CA MET A 33 14.10 -3.22 11.33
C MET A 33 14.14 -1.70 11.16
N LYS A 34 13.02 -1.01 11.40
CA LYS A 34 12.96 0.45 11.40
C LYS A 34 13.79 1.05 12.53
N ALA A 35 13.69 0.51 13.74
CA ALA A 35 14.49 0.96 14.87
C ALA A 35 15.99 0.82 14.58
N ASP A 36 16.43 -0.31 14.01
CA ASP A 36 17.81 -0.51 13.58
C ASP A 36 18.26 0.51 12.53
N LEU A 37 17.38 0.91 11.61
CA LEU A 37 17.71 1.93 10.59
C LEU A 37 18.08 3.29 11.23
N PHE A 38 17.47 3.64 12.34
CA PHE A 38 17.72 4.90 13.05
C PHE A 38 18.77 4.79 14.16
N ASP A 39 19.30 3.59 14.42
CA ASP A 39 20.33 3.37 15.44
C ASP A 39 21.69 3.95 14.98
N ASP A 40 22.25 4.82 15.81
CA ASP A 40 23.51 5.51 15.52
C ASP A 40 24.74 4.59 15.61
N ARG A 41 24.60 3.37 16.16
CA ARG A 41 25.67 2.36 16.15
C ARG A 41 26.00 1.87 14.73
N TRP A 42 25.10 2.02 13.77
CA TRP A 42 25.28 1.54 12.40
C TRP A 42 25.88 2.59 11.47
N SER A 43 26.83 2.14 10.65
CA SER A 43 27.37 2.97 9.56
C SER A 43 26.31 3.32 8.52
N GLN A 44 26.54 4.39 7.74
CA GLN A 44 25.62 4.76 6.64
C GLN A 44 25.47 3.66 5.60
N VAL A 45 26.52 2.86 5.36
CA VAL A 45 26.47 1.72 4.45
C VAL A 45 25.52 0.65 5.01
N THR A 46 25.66 0.32 6.29
CA THR A 46 24.77 -0.63 6.97
C THR A 46 23.31 -0.14 6.97
N LYS A 47 23.07 1.14 7.30
CA LYS A 47 21.73 1.76 7.26
C LYS A 47 21.10 1.66 5.86
N LYS A 48 21.87 1.85 4.79
CA LYS A 48 21.39 1.67 3.42
C LYS A 48 20.96 0.23 3.15
N HIS A 49 21.71 -0.76 3.61
CA HIS A 49 21.35 -2.18 3.48
C HIS A 49 20.10 -2.52 4.29
N ILE A 50 19.99 -2.07 5.53
CA ILE A 50 18.80 -2.25 6.36
C ILE A 50 17.57 -1.68 5.66
N LYS A 51 17.65 -0.44 5.15
CA LYS A 51 16.54 0.20 4.41
C LYS A 51 16.13 -0.62 3.19
N THR A 52 17.08 -1.10 2.41
CA THR A 52 16.79 -1.94 1.23
C THR A 52 16.10 -3.23 1.64
N SER A 53 16.61 -3.92 2.67
CA SER A 53 16.02 -5.15 3.20
C SER A 53 14.61 -4.93 3.73
N LEU A 54 14.39 -3.84 4.48
CA LEU A 54 13.08 -3.47 4.99
C LEU A 54 12.06 -3.27 3.86
N VAL A 55 12.43 -2.53 2.81
CA VAL A 55 11.56 -2.29 1.64
C VAL A 55 11.20 -3.58 0.93
N LEU A 56 12.18 -4.45 0.69
CA LEU A 56 11.96 -5.75 0.03
C LEU A 56 11.11 -6.68 0.89
N TYR A 57 11.33 -6.69 2.20
CA TYR A 57 10.56 -7.49 3.13
C TYR A 57 9.09 -7.05 3.16
N ILE A 58 8.83 -5.74 3.33
CA ILE A 58 7.48 -5.17 3.30
C ILE A 58 6.76 -5.57 1.99
N ARG A 59 7.42 -5.41 0.84
CA ARG A 59 6.85 -5.78 -0.46
C ARG A 59 6.48 -7.26 -0.55
N SER A 60 7.34 -8.14 -0.04
CA SER A 60 7.09 -9.58 -0.01
C SER A 60 5.89 -9.92 0.88
N MET A 61 5.82 -9.32 2.07
CA MET A 61 4.75 -9.58 3.04
C MET A 61 3.41 -9.02 2.57
N GLN A 62 3.38 -7.84 1.98
CA GLN A 62 2.16 -7.29 1.36
C GLN A 62 1.55 -8.27 0.37
N LYS A 63 2.38 -8.89 -0.49
CA LYS A 63 1.92 -9.90 -1.44
C LYS A 63 1.39 -11.15 -0.75
N GLN A 64 2.04 -11.63 0.31
CA GLN A 64 1.63 -12.84 1.03
C GLN A 64 0.34 -12.62 1.84
N LEU A 65 0.17 -11.44 2.42
CA LEU A 65 -1.01 -11.09 3.20
C LEU A 65 -2.23 -10.77 2.34
N ALA A 66 -2.03 -10.36 1.09
CA ALA A 66 -3.13 -10.11 0.17
C ALA A 66 -3.88 -11.42 -0.14
N PRO A 67 -5.23 -11.41 -0.22
CA PRO A 67 -6.06 -12.62 -0.31
C PRO A 67 -5.72 -13.57 -1.47
N MET A 68 -5.25 -13.01 -2.60
CA MET A 68 -4.86 -13.75 -3.80
C MET A 68 -3.45 -13.35 -4.29
N GLY A 69 -2.59 -12.81 -3.40
CA GLY A 69 -1.36 -12.15 -3.78
C GLY A 69 -1.57 -10.74 -4.33
N TYR A 70 -2.83 -10.30 -4.41
CA TYR A 70 -3.31 -8.97 -4.75
C TYR A 70 -4.69 -8.72 -4.12
N HIS A 71 -5.13 -7.46 -4.07
CA HIS A 71 -6.44 -7.04 -3.56
C HIS A 71 -7.40 -6.66 -4.70
N TYR A 72 -6.85 -6.22 -5.82
CA TYR A 72 -7.56 -5.73 -6.99
C TYR A 72 -6.94 -6.27 -8.26
N ARG A 73 -7.74 -6.30 -9.33
CA ARG A 73 -7.27 -6.69 -10.65
C ARG A 73 -7.97 -5.88 -11.74
N ALA A 74 -7.25 -5.60 -12.80
CA ALA A 74 -7.85 -5.08 -14.02
C ALA A 74 -8.68 -6.17 -14.71
N GLN A 75 -9.77 -5.78 -15.31
CA GLN A 75 -10.61 -6.65 -16.15
C GLN A 75 -9.96 -6.82 -17.54
N TYR A 76 -10.13 -7.98 -18.13
CA TYR A 76 -9.63 -8.31 -19.48
C TYR A 76 -8.11 -8.10 -19.64
N MET A 77 -7.36 -8.70 -18.72
CA MET A 77 -5.89 -8.72 -18.83
C MET A 77 -5.46 -9.73 -19.88
N GLU A 78 -4.50 -9.32 -20.72
CA GLU A 78 -3.90 -10.14 -21.76
C GLU A 78 -2.38 -10.20 -21.55
N GLY A 79 -1.82 -11.42 -21.59
CA GLY A 79 -0.38 -11.61 -21.51
C GLY A 79 0.22 -11.56 -20.10
N LYS A 80 1.44 -10.99 -20.01
CA LYS A 80 2.19 -10.91 -18.76
C LYS A 80 1.56 -9.91 -17.80
N GLN A 81 1.45 -10.29 -16.54
CA GLN A 81 0.84 -9.48 -15.49
C GLN A 81 1.91 -8.80 -14.63
N HIS A 82 1.58 -7.60 -14.16
CA HIS A 82 2.38 -6.79 -13.25
C HIS A 82 1.60 -6.50 -11.97
N LEU A 83 2.25 -6.69 -10.82
CA LEU A 83 1.68 -6.35 -9.53
C LEU A 83 2.07 -4.91 -9.17
N GLU A 84 1.10 -4.03 -9.23
CA GLU A 84 1.25 -2.61 -8.99
C GLU A 84 0.82 -2.24 -7.56
N HIS A 85 1.59 -1.37 -6.90
CA HIS A 85 1.17 -0.73 -5.67
C HIS A 85 0.21 0.42 -5.99
N VAL A 86 -1.06 0.31 -5.60
CA VAL A 86 -2.08 1.34 -5.88
C VAL A 86 -1.65 2.71 -5.34
N ILE A 87 -1.05 2.72 -4.16
CA ILE A 87 -0.28 3.86 -3.64
C ILE A 87 1.20 3.56 -3.90
N PRO A 88 1.96 4.46 -4.54
CA PRO A 88 3.37 4.21 -4.84
C PRO A 88 4.18 3.79 -3.62
N GLN A 89 4.94 2.71 -3.75
CA GLN A 89 5.66 2.09 -2.63
C GLN A 89 6.60 3.07 -1.90
N ASN A 90 7.28 3.95 -2.64
CA ASN A 90 8.14 4.97 -2.03
C ASN A 90 7.38 5.92 -1.10
N LYS A 91 6.14 6.27 -1.42
CA LYS A 91 5.28 7.09 -0.56
C LYS A 91 4.88 6.33 0.71
N ILE A 92 4.47 5.06 0.56
CA ILE A 92 4.13 4.19 1.70
C ILE A 92 5.32 4.08 2.66
N ILE A 93 6.50 3.75 2.14
CA ILE A 93 7.71 3.59 2.94
C ILE A 93 8.11 4.92 3.61
N THR A 94 8.05 6.03 2.88
CA THR A 94 8.35 7.35 3.45
C THR A 94 7.40 7.67 4.60
N ALA A 95 6.10 7.48 4.43
CA ALA A 95 5.11 7.72 5.48
C ALA A 95 5.38 6.85 6.72
N TYR A 96 5.71 5.57 6.52
CA TYR A 96 6.05 4.65 7.60
C TYR A 96 7.32 5.07 8.35
N LEU A 97 8.38 5.42 7.64
CA LEU A 97 9.64 5.83 8.26
C LEU A 97 9.51 7.14 9.07
N HIS A 98 8.51 7.96 8.76
CA HIS A 98 8.20 9.21 9.46
C HIS A 98 7.03 9.09 10.46
N ASP A 99 6.68 7.88 10.90
CA ASP A 99 5.61 7.61 11.89
C ASP A 99 4.23 8.18 11.51
N LYS A 100 3.94 8.29 10.20
CA LYS A 100 2.65 8.75 9.69
C LYS A 100 1.62 7.63 9.50
N ILE A 101 2.10 6.40 9.36
CA ILE A 101 1.29 5.19 9.26
C ILE A 101 1.94 4.07 10.07
N SER A 102 1.13 3.18 10.65
CA SER A 102 1.64 2.04 11.42
C SER A 102 2.20 0.94 10.51
N ALA A 103 3.01 0.06 11.10
CA ALA A 103 3.53 -1.14 10.44
C ALA A 103 2.41 -2.03 9.88
N GLU A 104 1.32 -2.21 10.63
CA GLU A 104 0.17 -3.01 10.19
C GLU A 104 -0.52 -2.42 8.97
N LEU A 105 -0.66 -1.08 8.91
CA LEU A 105 -1.20 -0.38 7.73
C LEU A 105 -0.32 -0.58 6.51
N VAL A 106 1.00 -0.41 6.67
CA VAL A 106 1.97 -0.62 5.59
C VAL A 106 1.81 -2.00 4.98
N LEU A 107 1.70 -3.03 5.81
CA LEU A 107 1.59 -4.43 5.36
C LEU A 107 0.28 -4.73 4.62
N GLN A 108 -0.76 -3.93 4.81
CA GLN A 108 -2.08 -4.13 4.21
C GLN A 108 -2.42 -3.13 3.09
N MET A 109 -1.44 -2.36 2.61
CA MET A 109 -1.67 -1.39 1.53
C MET A 109 -2.14 -2.06 0.23
N PRO A 110 -3.01 -1.39 -0.54
CA PRO A 110 -3.67 -2.01 -1.69
C PRO A 110 -2.69 -2.35 -2.81
N LEU A 111 -2.79 -3.58 -3.33
CA LEU A 111 -2.07 -4.11 -4.48
C LEU A 111 -3.06 -4.39 -5.61
N CYS A 112 -2.73 -3.99 -6.83
CA CYS A 112 -3.54 -4.21 -8.02
C CYS A 112 -2.76 -4.99 -9.08
N LEU A 113 -3.37 -6.03 -9.62
CA LEU A 113 -2.83 -6.78 -10.74
C LEU A 113 -3.28 -6.13 -12.05
N ILE A 114 -2.32 -5.70 -12.87
CA ILE A 114 -2.54 -5.05 -14.17
C ILE A 114 -1.74 -5.77 -15.27
N ASP A 115 -1.97 -5.43 -16.52
CA ASP A 115 -1.08 -5.89 -17.59
C ASP A 115 0.29 -5.23 -17.48
N ASP A 116 1.35 -5.98 -17.77
CA ASP A 116 2.73 -5.47 -17.73
C ASP A 116 2.94 -4.34 -18.76
N THR A 117 2.17 -4.34 -19.85
CA THR A 117 2.16 -3.27 -20.86
C THR A 117 1.54 -1.98 -20.33
N ASP A 118 0.63 -2.06 -19.37
CA ASP A 118 -0.09 -0.90 -18.84
C ASP A 118 0.67 -0.16 -17.73
N LYS A 119 1.72 -0.77 -17.18
CA LYS A 119 2.50 -0.15 -16.07
C LYS A 119 3.04 1.24 -16.43
N HIS A 120 3.41 1.46 -17.71
CA HIS A 120 3.94 2.74 -18.17
C HIS A 120 2.92 3.88 -18.11
N ILE A 121 1.62 3.56 -18.17
CA ILE A 121 0.54 4.53 -18.01
C ILE A 121 0.58 5.15 -16.61
N LEU A 122 0.98 4.34 -15.60
CA LEU A 122 0.99 4.73 -14.19
C LEU A 122 2.35 5.25 -13.71
N GLU A 123 3.36 5.29 -14.59
CA GLU A 123 4.69 5.84 -14.30
C GLU A 123 4.73 7.37 -14.47
N GLY A 124 5.75 8.02 -13.91
CA GLY A 124 5.97 9.47 -14.06
C GLY A 124 5.14 10.32 -13.09
N ASP A 125 4.67 11.47 -13.58
CA ASP A 125 4.00 12.50 -12.77
C ASP A 125 2.71 12.03 -12.11
N TRP A 126 2.05 11.05 -12.71
CA TRP A 126 0.84 10.42 -12.16
C TRP A 126 1.08 9.71 -10.83
N GLN A 127 2.28 9.31 -10.51
CA GLN A 127 2.65 8.81 -9.19
C GLN A 127 2.44 9.87 -8.09
N GLN A 128 2.42 11.15 -8.46
CA GLN A 128 2.20 12.27 -7.54
C GLN A 128 0.72 12.67 -7.46
N ALA A 129 -0.09 12.35 -8.47
CA ALA A 129 -1.45 12.85 -8.64
C ALA A 129 -2.50 12.19 -7.74
N GLY A 130 -2.22 11.02 -7.15
CA GLY A 130 -3.14 10.34 -6.23
C GLY A 130 -3.02 10.90 -4.83
N ASN A 131 -4.13 11.18 -4.18
CA ASN A 131 -4.15 11.38 -2.74
C ASN A 131 -4.31 10.01 -2.03
N TRP A 132 -4.02 9.98 -0.74
CA TRP A 132 -4.17 8.76 0.05
C TRP A 132 -5.65 8.39 0.26
N GLU A 133 -6.52 9.37 0.24
CA GLU A 133 -7.95 9.20 0.46
C GLU A 133 -8.61 8.38 -0.66
N TYR A 134 -8.28 8.70 -1.93
CA TYR A 134 -8.82 8.04 -3.12
C TYR A 134 -7.67 7.44 -3.95
N PRO A 135 -7.13 6.28 -3.54
CA PRO A 135 -5.87 5.78 -4.07
C PRO A 135 -5.91 5.39 -5.55
N PHE A 136 -7.09 5.05 -6.08
CA PHE A 136 -7.28 4.71 -7.50
C PHE A 136 -7.43 5.93 -8.41
N ARG A 137 -7.62 7.13 -7.88
CA ARG A 137 -7.80 8.35 -8.68
C ARG A 137 -6.63 8.60 -9.63
N ARG A 138 -5.42 8.20 -9.26
CA ARG A 138 -4.25 8.29 -10.15
C ARG A 138 -4.41 7.48 -11.44
N TYR A 139 -5.11 6.34 -11.39
CA TYR A 139 -5.37 5.50 -12.57
C TYR A 139 -6.22 6.25 -13.60
N ARG A 140 -7.28 6.88 -13.13
CA ARG A 140 -8.13 7.72 -13.98
C ARG A 140 -7.38 8.92 -14.55
N LEU A 141 -6.62 9.63 -13.71
CA LEU A 141 -5.85 10.80 -14.13
C LEU A 141 -4.75 10.42 -15.14
N ALA A 142 -4.20 9.23 -15.04
CA ALA A 142 -3.26 8.67 -16.02
C ALA A 142 -3.91 8.21 -17.33
N GLY A 143 -5.24 8.22 -17.42
CA GLY A 143 -5.96 7.72 -18.59
C GLY A 143 -6.10 6.20 -18.66
N TYR A 144 -5.97 5.50 -17.53
CA TYR A 144 -6.18 4.06 -17.46
C TYR A 144 -7.67 3.73 -17.69
N THR A 145 -7.95 2.92 -18.71
CA THR A 145 -9.32 2.69 -19.19
C THR A 145 -9.95 1.37 -18.76
N LYS A 146 -9.14 0.41 -18.30
CA LYS A 146 -9.67 -0.89 -17.87
C LYS A 146 -10.37 -0.78 -16.52
N VAL A 147 -11.50 -1.46 -16.40
CA VAL A 147 -12.23 -1.55 -15.13
C VAL A 147 -11.40 -2.33 -14.11
N ILE A 148 -11.22 -1.77 -12.95
CA ILE A 148 -10.58 -2.45 -11.82
C ILE A 148 -11.67 -3.09 -10.97
N LYS A 149 -11.45 -4.33 -10.55
CA LYS A 149 -12.33 -5.05 -9.64
C LYS A 149 -11.58 -5.49 -8.40
N ASP A 150 -12.26 -5.49 -7.26
CA ASP A 150 -11.76 -6.11 -6.03
C ASP A 150 -11.77 -7.66 -6.13
N VAL A 151 -11.19 -8.32 -5.15
CA VAL A 151 -11.15 -9.80 -5.09
C VAL A 151 -12.53 -10.45 -4.94
N ARG A 152 -13.57 -9.69 -4.62
CA ARG A 152 -14.97 -10.13 -4.56
C ARG A 152 -15.71 -9.94 -5.88
N GLY A 153 -15.06 -9.30 -6.86
CA GLY A 153 -15.61 -9.03 -8.19
C GLY A 153 -16.35 -7.70 -8.33
N ASN A 154 -16.39 -6.86 -7.28
CA ASN A 154 -17.01 -5.55 -7.33
C ASN A 154 -16.13 -4.57 -8.10
N ALA A 155 -16.75 -3.76 -8.96
CA ALA A 155 -16.04 -2.71 -9.66
C ALA A 155 -15.64 -1.59 -8.67
N VAL A 156 -14.41 -1.09 -8.86
CA VAL A 156 -13.85 0.04 -8.11
C VAL A 156 -14.07 1.30 -8.93
N ASP A 157 -14.80 2.26 -8.37
CA ASP A 157 -14.87 3.61 -8.95
C ASP A 157 -13.65 4.42 -8.50
N PRO A 158 -12.76 4.82 -9.41
CA PRO A 158 -11.53 5.52 -9.05
C PRO A 158 -11.72 6.86 -8.34
N ASP A 159 -12.89 7.51 -8.50
CA ASP A 159 -13.14 8.82 -7.92
C ASP A 159 -13.73 8.78 -6.52
N THR A 160 -14.40 7.69 -6.18
CA THR A 160 -15.16 7.59 -4.93
C THR A 160 -14.67 6.48 -4.01
N TYR A 161 -13.91 5.50 -4.53
CA TYR A 161 -13.39 4.39 -3.74
C TYR A 161 -12.23 4.87 -2.86
N SER A 162 -12.51 4.94 -1.57
CA SER A 162 -11.57 5.46 -0.57
C SER A 162 -10.62 4.37 -0.04
N ILE A 163 -9.54 4.80 0.62
CA ILE A 163 -8.66 3.89 1.36
C ILE A 163 -9.41 3.22 2.52
N GLN A 164 -10.42 3.87 3.08
CA GLN A 164 -11.28 3.28 4.11
C GLN A 164 -12.11 2.13 3.57
N ASP A 165 -12.61 2.22 2.32
CA ASP A 165 -13.33 1.11 1.69
C ASP A 165 -12.42 -0.09 1.48
N HIS A 166 -11.14 0.13 1.15
CA HIS A 166 -10.15 -0.94 1.10
C HIS A 166 -10.01 -1.64 2.45
N PHE A 167 -9.85 -0.91 3.54
CA PHE A 167 -9.71 -1.51 4.86
C PHE A 167 -11.00 -2.18 5.35
N LYS A 168 -12.19 -1.61 5.05
CA LYS A 168 -13.47 -2.30 5.28
C LYS A 168 -13.57 -3.61 4.51
N MET A 169 -13.11 -3.64 3.26
CA MET A 169 -13.06 -4.87 2.46
C MET A 169 -12.18 -5.94 3.13
N LEU A 170 -11.08 -5.56 3.77
CA LEU A 170 -10.22 -6.48 4.53
C LEU A 170 -10.82 -6.89 5.89
N GLY A 171 -11.96 -6.34 6.27
CA GLY A 171 -12.60 -6.60 7.57
C GLY A 171 -11.99 -5.80 8.71
N VAL A 172 -11.24 -4.76 8.39
CA VAL A 172 -10.76 -3.77 9.34
C VAL A 172 -11.90 -2.82 9.62
N VAL A 173 -12.45 -2.89 10.83
CA VAL A 173 -13.56 -2.03 11.26
C VAL A 173 -12.96 -0.75 11.81
N ASP A 174 -13.37 0.39 11.25
CA ASP A 174 -13.15 1.70 11.85
C ASP A 174 -13.84 1.73 13.22
N LEU A 175 -13.09 1.97 14.27
CA LEU A 175 -13.59 2.11 15.65
C LEU A 175 -13.66 3.57 16.07
N SER A 176 -13.61 4.50 15.16
CA SER A 176 -13.90 5.90 15.45
C SER A 176 -15.43 6.11 15.61
N VAL A 177 -15.94 5.74 16.78
CA VAL A 177 -17.22 6.21 17.32
C VAL A 177 -16.95 6.78 18.69
#